data_6a7361dd70d9526b47b9c1b3de4f9f09
#
_entry.id   6a7361dd70d9526b47b9c1b3de4f9f09
#
_cell.length_a   1.000
_cell.length_b   1.000
_cell.length_c   1.000
_cell.angle_alpha   90.00
_cell.angle_beta   90.00
_cell.angle_gamma   90.00
#
_symmetry.space_group_name_H-M   'P 1'
#
loop_
_entity.id
_entity.type
_entity.pdbx_description
1 polymer ?
#
loop_
_entity_poly.entity_id
_entity_poly.type
_entity_poly.pdbx_seq_one_letter_code
_entity_poly.pdbx_strand_id
1 'polypeptide(L)'
;MKSLAVYLKEYKKESILAPLFKLLEVVFDLLVPVVVAQIIDVGVAQDNRSYVVQMFFVLILMAGVGLACSFTAQFFAAKASCGFAAKLRQAMFDHIQSLSFTELDTMGTDTLITRLTDDVNQVQNGLNLGLRLLLRSPFVVLGSMVMAFTINVKCAWIFVIAIPVLFVVVFSIMLVSIPLFKKVQNGLDQVTGLTRENLTGVRVIRAFCREEQSVEEFEDSSRELTRLNLFVGRISALLNPVTYVLINIATVILIDRAGIQVNMGNMQQGEVVALYNYMLQIIVELIKLASLIITLNKSMACADRVAGILAVKSSMTYVNDEMRQKEKKQNHTPAVKFDHVTFTYAGAGAPSLKDISFQAMPGETIGIIGGTGSGKSTLVSLIPRFYDPQDGQVYMDGENVTEYTRKSIGEKVGIVQQRSVLFQGSIRDNLKWGDENATDEDIWKAIEIAQAKEVVEGKPGKLDFQLEQNGRNLSGGQKQRLTIARALVKKLEILILDDSASALDFATDAALRKAIHGLEGKMTTFLVSQRVAGIKQADKILVLGNGELAGQGTHEELMKNCEVYQEIYYSQFPEEKLREKINYDEKGEA
;
A
#
# COMPACT_ATOMS: atom_id res chain seq x y z
N MET A 1 -17.02 5.50 3.12
CA MET A 1 -17.22 6.64 2.21
C MET A 1 -17.53 7.98 2.85
N LYS A 2 -18.41 8.11 3.87
CA LYS A 2 -18.71 9.44 4.50
C LYS A 2 -17.45 10.14 5.04
N SER A 3 -16.51 9.40 5.63
CA SER A 3 -15.24 9.92 6.14
C SER A 3 -14.34 10.49 5.03
N LEU A 4 -14.34 9.87 3.83
CA LEU A 4 -13.53 10.32 2.70
C LEU A 4 -14.12 11.53 1.97
N ALA A 5 -15.42 11.80 2.13
CA ALA A 5 -16.09 12.96 1.51
C ALA A 5 -15.49 14.32 1.95
N VAL A 6 -14.76 14.35 3.05
CA VAL A 6 -14.02 15.55 3.49
C VAL A 6 -13.04 16.03 2.44
N TYR A 7 -12.35 15.10 1.77
CA TYR A 7 -11.36 15.42 0.72
C TYR A 7 -12.00 15.93 -0.59
N LEU A 8 -13.33 15.76 -0.76
CA LEU A 8 -14.10 16.30 -1.87
C LEU A 8 -14.61 17.74 -1.63
N LYS A 9 -14.52 18.23 -0.40
CA LYS A 9 -15.09 19.56 -0.04
C LYS A 9 -14.55 20.72 -0.88
N GLU A 10 -13.29 20.68 -1.29
CA GLU A 10 -12.71 21.74 -2.12
C GLU A 10 -13.17 21.68 -3.59
N TYR A 11 -13.64 20.51 -4.04
CA TYR A 11 -14.11 20.26 -5.41
C TYR A 11 -15.65 20.23 -5.50
N LYS A 12 -16.35 20.89 -4.55
CA LYS A 12 -17.83 20.91 -4.53
C LYS A 12 -18.43 21.49 -5.79
N LYS A 13 -17.85 22.59 -6.31
CA LYS A 13 -18.31 23.26 -7.53
C LYS A 13 -18.22 22.31 -8.72
N GLU A 14 -17.07 21.69 -8.91
CA GLU A 14 -16.82 20.72 -9.98
C GLU A 14 -17.71 19.49 -9.87
N SER A 15 -17.93 19.00 -8.66
CA SER A 15 -18.79 17.86 -8.37
C SER A 15 -20.27 18.11 -8.65
N ILE A 16 -20.73 19.35 -8.63
CA ILE A 16 -22.09 19.74 -8.97
C ILE A 16 -22.20 20.09 -10.46
N LEU A 17 -21.21 20.80 -11.00
CA LEU A 17 -21.22 21.22 -12.41
C LEU A 17 -21.11 20.03 -13.37
N ALA A 18 -20.30 19.02 -13.04
CA ALA A 18 -20.12 17.87 -13.90
C ALA A 18 -21.46 17.12 -14.19
N PRO A 19 -22.26 16.70 -13.19
CA PRO A 19 -23.57 16.11 -13.44
C PRO A 19 -24.56 17.08 -14.10
N LEU A 20 -24.51 18.37 -13.75
CA LEU A 20 -25.41 19.37 -14.32
C LEU A 20 -25.23 19.50 -15.84
N PHE A 21 -23.98 19.67 -16.30
CA PHE A 21 -23.69 19.73 -17.74
C PHE A 21 -24.00 18.39 -18.44
N LYS A 22 -23.83 17.27 -17.72
CA LYS A 22 -24.16 15.95 -18.25
C LYS A 22 -25.68 15.76 -18.39
N LEU A 23 -26.48 16.28 -17.50
CA LEU A 23 -27.94 16.30 -17.61
C LEU A 23 -28.40 17.24 -18.75
N LEU A 24 -27.74 18.39 -18.90
CA LEU A 24 -28.04 19.31 -20.00
C LEU A 24 -27.76 18.68 -21.37
N GLU A 25 -26.64 17.96 -21.52
CA GLU A 25 -26.34 17.14 -22.70
C GLU A 25 -27.48 16.17 -23.00
N VAL A 26 -28.00 15.45 -21.98
CA VAL A 26 -29.10 14.48 -22.15
C VAL A 26 -30.41 15.15 -22.65
N VAL A 27 -30.68 16.38 -22.20
CA VAL A 27 -31.86 17.12 -22.71
C VAL A 27 -31.75 17.32 -24.25
N PHE A 28 -30.56 17.69 -24.75
CA PHE A 28 -30.35 17.79 -26.19
C PHE A 28 -30.44 16.43 -26.89
N ASP A 29 -29.85 15.36 -26.31
CA ASP A 29 -29.94 14.00 -26.84
C ASP A 29 -31.41 13.52 -26.97
N LEU A 30 -32.28 13.89 -26.02
CA LEU A 30 -33.71 13.54 -26.04
C LEU A 30 -34.52 14.37 -27.06
N LEU A 31 -34.06 15.56 -27.42
CA LEU A 31 -34.73 16.40 -28.42
C LEU A 31 -34.39 16.01 -29.86
N VAL A 32 -33.23 15.38 -30.09
CA VAL A 32 -32.79 14.97 -31.44
C VAL A 32 -33.85 14.09 -32.16
N PRO A 33 -34.42 13.04 -31.56
CA PRO A 33 -35.44 12.23 -32.25
C PRO A 33 -36.70 13.03 -32.66
N VAL A 34 -37.08 14.05 -31.86
CA VAL A 34 -38.22 14.91 -32.22
C VAL A 34 -37.92 15.77 -33.43
N VAL A 35 -36.71 16.36 -33.51
CA VAL A 35 -36.28 17.14 -34.67
C VAL A 35 -36.22 16.26 -35.94
N VAL A 36 -35.73 15.02 -35.78
CA VAL A 36 -35.72 14.04 -36.87
C VAL A 36 -37.14 13.71 -37.32
N ALA A 37 -38.08 13.55 -36.39
CA ALA A 37 -39.49 13.35 -36.73
C ALA A 37 -40.06 14.51 -37.57
N GLN A 38 -39.79 15.77 -37.15
CA GLN A 38 -40.23 16.96 -37.89
C GLN A 38 -39.60 17.05 -39.29
N ILE A 39 -38.33 16.64 -39.46
CA ILE A 39 -37.72 16.56 -40.77
C ILE A 39 -38.47 15.59 -41.68
N ILE A 40 -38.90 14.44 -41.14
CA ILE A 40 -39.65 13.42 -41.94
C ILE A 40 -41.05 13.93 -42.23
N ASP A 41 -41.79 14.38 -41.23
CA ASP A 41 -43.21 14.68 -41.32
C ASP A 41 -43.54 16.00 -42.08
N VAL A 42 -42.67 17.02 -41.91
CA VAL A 42 -42.88 18.33 -42.56
C VAL A 42 -41.92 18.51 -43.74
N GLY A 43 -40.66 18.10 -43.57
CA GLY A 43 -39.64 18.31 -44.59
C GLY A 43 -39.81 17.38 -45.80
N VAL A 44 -39.79 16.05 -45.52
CA VAL A 44 -39.83 15.04 -46.57
C VAL A 44 -41.26 14.80 -47.08
N ALA A 45 -42.25 14.63 -46.19
CA ALA A 45 -43.62 14.34 -46.56
C ALA A 45 -44.30 15.48 -47.36
N GLN A 46 -43.87 16.73 -47.16
CA GLN A 46 -44.41 17.92 -47.84
C GLN A 46 -43.47 18.46 -48.93
N ASP A 47 -42.39 17.75 -49.30
CA ASP A 47 -41.32 18.15 -50.26
C ASP A 47 -40.74 19.55 -49.99
N ASN A 48 -40.66 19.95 -48.68
CA ASN A 48 -40.17 21.26 -48.25
C ASN A 48 -38.65 21.21 -47.99
N ARG A 49 -37.85 21.35 -49.06
CA ARG A 49 -36.38 21.32 -48.96
C ARG A 49 -35.78 22.43 -48.07
N SER A 50 -36.42 23.60 -48.06
CA SER A 50 -35.94 24.71 -47.20
C SER A 50 -36.04 24.36 -45.72
N TYR A 51 -37.12 23.72 -45.32
CA TYR A 51 -37.34 23.26 -43.97
C TYR A 51 -36.33 22.17 -43.55
N VAL A 52 -36.05 21.21 -44.44
CA VAL A 52 -35.04 20.17 -44.19
C VAL A 52 -33.67 20.80 -43.94
N VAL A 53 -33.27 21.79 -44.76
CA VAL A 53 -31.99 22.48 -44.59
C VAL A 53 -31.94 23.27 -43.24
N GLN A 54 -33.05 23.95 -42.90
CA GLN A 54 -33.12 24.66 -41.62
C GLN A 54 -32.96 23.69 -40.43
N MET A 55 -33.69 22.58 -40.43
CA MET A 55 -33.62 21.57 -39.36
C MET A 55 -32.28 20.86 -39.32
N PHE A 56 -31.61 20.68 -40.45
CA PHE A 56 -30.22 20.18 -40.49
C PHE A 56 -29.26 21.11 -39.73
N PHE A 57 -29.36 22.42 -39.92
CA PHE A 57 -28.57 23.37 -39.14
C PHE A 57 -28.94 23.37 -37.65
N VAL A 58 -30.20 23.15 -37.29
CA VAL A 58 -30.65 22.97 -35.90
C VAL A 58 -29.97 21.73 -35.29
N LEU A 59 -29.94 20.60 -36.00
CA LEU A 59 -29.25 19.40 -35.55
C LEU A 59 -27.75 19.61 -35.34
N ILE A 60 -27.09 20.34 -36.26
CA ILE A 60 -25.67 20.70 -36.11
C ILE A 60 -25.45 21.58 -34.86
N LEU A 61 -26.32 22.56 -34.66
CA LEU A 61 -26.25 23.44 -33.47
C LEU A 61 -26.45 22.64 -32.19
N MET A 62 -27.46 21.76 -32.14
CA MET A 62 -27.71 20.88 -31.00
C MET A 62 -26.53 19.94 -30.72
N ALA A 63 -25.96 19.34 -31.77
CA ALA A 63 -24.77 18.50 -31.64
C ALA A 63 -23.57 19.30 -31.10
N GLY A 64 -23.35 20.54 -31.57
CA GLY A 64 -22.31 21.43 -31.12
C GLY A 64 -22.45 21.80 -29.64
N VAL A 65 -23.67 22.16 -29.23
CA VAL A 65 -23.96 22.49 -27.80
C VAL A 65 -23.84 21.24 -26.93
N GLY A 66 -24.37 20.10 -27.36
CA GLY A 66 -24.24 18.81 -26.67
C GLY A 66 -22.77 18.40 -26.48
N LEU A 67 -21.95 18.58 -27.53
CA LEU A 67 -20.52 18.32 -27.46
C LEU A 67 -19.82 19.23 -26.45
N ALA A 68 -20.12 20.54 -26.47
CA ALA A 68 -19.57 21.49 -25.51
C ALA A 68 -19.97 21.14 -24.07
N CYS A 69 -21.21 20.75 -23.83
CA CYS A 69 -21.69 20.28 -22.53
C CYS A 69 -20.96 19.00 -22.10
N SER A 70 -20.78 18.05 -23.03
CA SER A 70 -20.07 16.80 -22.77
C SER A 70 -18.62 17.04 -22.37
N PHE A 71 -17.86 17.87 -23.10
CA PHE A 71 -16.48 18.24 -22.76
C PHE A 71 -16.39 18.93 -21.41
N THR A 72 -17.27 19.87 -21.14
CA THR A 72 -17.31 20.61 -19.87
C THR A 72 -17.61 19.66 -18.70
N ALA A 73 -18.57 18.76 -18.86
CA ALA A 73 -18.89 17.73 -17.86
C ALA A 73 -17.71 16.81 -17.57
N GLN A 74 -17.03 16.35 -18.65
CA GLN A 74 -15.85 15.49 -18.50
C GLN A 74 -14.69 16.19 -17.83
N PHE A 75 -14.42 17.46 -18.18
CA PHE A 75 -13.38 18.27 -17.58
C PHE A 75 -13.60 18.41 -16.06
N PHE A 76 -14.81 18.80 -15.64
CA PHE A 76 -15.12 18.97 -14.22
C PHE A 76 -15.11 17.65 -13.45
N ALA A 77 -15.60 16.56 -14.04
CA ALA A 77 -15.55 15.25 -13.42
C ALA A 77 -14.10 14.76 -13.24
N ALA A 78 -13.25 14.95 -14.26
CA ALA A 78 -11.84 14.60 -14.20
C ALA A 78 -11.10 15.45 -13.15
N LYS A 79 -11.31 16.76 -13.15
CA LYS A 79 -10.70 17.69 -12.18
C LYS A 79 -11.08 17.33 -10.74
N ALA A 80 -12.37 17.04 -10.48
CA ALA A 80 -12.84 16.66 -9.15
C ALA A 80 -12.26 15.31 -8.72
N SER A 81 -12.29 14.29 -9.58
CA SER A 81 -11.83 12.94 -9.24
C SER A 81 -10.30 12.85 -9.08
N CYS A 82 -9.53 13.50 -9.95
CA CYS A 82 -8.06 13.54 -9.84
C CYS A 82 -7.62 14.35 -8.62
N GLY A 83 -8.23 15.52 -8.38
CA GLY A 83 -7.92 16.35 -7.23
C GLY A 83 -8.26 15.68 -5.90
N PHE A 84 -9.42 15.00 -5.84
CA PHE A 84 -9.79 14.16 -4.69
C PHE A 84 -8.76 13.05 -4.44
N ALA A 85 -8.35 12.32 -5.49
CA ALA A 85 -7.40 11.21 -5.34
C ALA A 85 -6.01 11.70 -4.92
N ALA A 86 -5.56 12.85 -5.42
CA ALA A 86 -4.29 13.46 -5.00
C ALA A 86 -4.29 13.79 -3.51
N LYS A 87 -5.36 14.44 -3.01
CA LYS A 87 -5.52 14.74 -1.59
C LYS A 87 -5.64 13.51 -0.72
N LEU A 88 -6.37 12.52 -1.20
CA LEU A 88 -6.52 11.25 -0.47
C LEU A 88 -5.18 10.53 -0.34
N ARG A 89 -4.36 10.48 -1.42
CA ARG A 89 -3.01 9.91 -1.36
C ARG A 89 -2.12 10.67 -0.39
N GLN A 90 -2.14 12.00 -0.44
CA GLN A 90 -1.35 12.81 0.49
C GLN A 90 -1.76 12.53 1.94
N ALA A 91 -3.05 12.58 2.25
CA ALA A 91 -3.56 12.33 3.61
C ALA A 91 -3.25 10.91 4.10
N MET A 92 -3.33 9.91 3.21
CA MET A 92 -2.93 8.53 3.55
C MET A 92 -1.43 8.43 3.82
N PHE A 93 -0.60 9.06 3.00
CA PHE A 93 0.85 9.03 3.18
C PHE A 93 1.26 9.71 4.48
N ASP A 94 0.72 10.90 4.76
CA ASP A 94 0.98 11.62 6.00
C ASP A 94 0.53 10.81 7.22
N HIS A 95 -0.63 10.16 7.12
CA HIS A 95 -1.15 9.30 8.18
C HIS A 95 -0.25 8.08 8.41
N ILE A 96 0.15 7.36 7.35
CA ILE A 96 1.06 6.20 7.43
C ILE A 96 2.38 6.60 8.10
N GLN A 97 2.94 7.78 7.78
CA GLN A 97 4.17 8.28 8.40
C GLN A 97 4.00 8.63 9.90
N SER A 98 2.76 8.86 10.34
CA SER A 98 2.45 9.15 11.75
C SER A 98 2.23 7.90 12.60
N LEU A 99 2.04 6.73 11.98
CA LEU A 99 1.80 5.45 12.68
C LEU A 99 3.08 4.94 13.35
N SER A 100 2.89 4.12 14.39
CA SER A 100 4.00 3.40 15.04
C SER A 100 4.37 2.13 14.27
N PHE A 101 5.51 1.55 14.61
CA PHE A 101 5.96 0.29 13.99
C PHE A 101 4.96 -0.86 14.23
N THR A 102 4.28 -0.88 15.37
CA THR A 102 3.26 -1.89 15.69
C THR A 102 2.15 -1.96 14.64
N GLU A 103 1.61 -0.81 14.22
CA GLU A 103 0.58 -0.74 13.19
C GLU A 103 1.15 -1.06 11.81
N LEU A 104 2.35 -0.56 11.51
CA LEU A 104 3.01 -0.82 10.22
C LEU A 104 3.31 -2.31 10.03
N ASP A 105 3.80 -2.98 11.06
CA ASP A 105 4.08 -4.42 11.03
C ASP A 105 2.78 -5.25 10.91
N THR A 106 1.73 -4.85 11.62
CA THR A 106 0.42 -5.53 11.57
C THR A 106 -0.23 -5.42 10.19
N MET A 107 -0.14 -4.25 9.54
CA MET A 107 -0.74 -4.03 8.23
C MET A 107 0.11 -4.58 7.08
N GLY A 108 1.42 -4.55 7.22
CA GLY A 108 2.39 -4.94 6.21
C GLY A 108 2.55 -3.92 5.07
N THR A 109 3.78 -3.72 4.64
CA THR A 109 4.17 -2.71 3.63
C THR A 109 3.48 -2.94 2.29
N ASP A 110 3.37 -4.19 1.83
CA ASP A 110 2.75 -4.54 0.53
C ASP A 110 1.26 -4.16 0.50
N THR A 111 0.56 -4.36 1.63
CA THR A 111 -0.82 -3.93 1.78
C THR A 111 -0.94 -2.42 1.68
N LEU A 112 -0.11 -1.67 2.40
CA LEU A 112 -0.12 -0.20 2.39
C LEU A 112 0.15 0.36 1.01
N ILE A 113 1.11 -0.21 0.25
CA ILE A 113 1.41 0.18 -1.12
C ILE A 113 0.18 -0.05 -2.01
N THR A 114 -0.44 -1.24 -1.94
CA THR A 114 -1.63 -1.56 -2.74
C THR A 114 -2.80 -0.60 -2.43
N ARG A 115 -3.00 -0.24 -1.15
CA ARG A 115 -4.06 0.71 -0.76
C ARG A 115 -3.79 2.12 -1.30
N LEU A 116 -2.53 2.57 -1.23
CA LEU A 116 -2.12 3.92 -1.68
C LEU A 116 -2.18 4.06 -3.21
N THR A 117 -1.96 2.98 -3.95
CA THR A 117 -1.93 2.96 -5.42
C THR A 117 -3.26 2.48 -6.01
N ASP A 118 -3.50 1.17 -5.98
CA ASP A 118 -4.61 0.55 -6.71
C ASP A 118 -5.98 0.90 -6.14
N ASP A 119 -6.13 0.84 -4.81
CA ASP A 119 -7.42 1.15 -4.19
C ASP A 119 -7.80 2.61 -4.38
N VAL A 120 -6.86 3.56 -4.22
CA VAL A 120 -7.13 4.97 -4.50
C VAL A 120 -7.47 5.20 -5.97
N ASN A 121 -6.80 4.51 -6.92
CA ASN A 121 -7.12 4.57 -8.34
C ASN A 121 -8.54 4.06 -8.62
N GLN A 122 -8.97 2.96 -8.00
CA GLN A 122 -10.34 2.45 -8.14
C GLN A 122 -11.38 3.43 -7.57
N VAL A 123 -11.09 4.06 -6.43
CA VAL A 123 -11.96 5.10 -5.86
C VAL A 123 -12.06 6.32 -6.79
N GLN A 124 -10.93 6.76 -7.36
CA GLN A 124 -10.88 7.84 -8.34
C GLN A 124 -11.74 7.52 -9.57
N ASN A 125 -11.59 6.32 -10.13
CA ASN A 125 -12.36 5.87 -11.29
C ASN A 125 -13.86 5.80 -10.99
N GLY A 126 -14.23 5.25 -9.83
CA GLY A 126 -15.63 5.20 -9.39
C GLY A 126 -16.24 6.59 -9.20
N LEU A 127 -15.49 7.51 -8.61
CA LEU A 127 -15.93 8.90 -8.45
C LEU A 127 -16.13 9.58 -9.82
N ASN A 128 -15.18 9.41 -10.75
CA ASN A 128 -15.27 9.98 -12.10
C ASN A 128 -16.50 9.46 -12.86
N LEU A 129 -16.68 8.13 -12.89
CA LEU A 129 -17.83 7.51 -13.54
C LEU A 129 -19.14 7.84 -12.84
N GLY A 130 -19.14 7.90 -11.51
CA GLY A 130 -20.30 8.30 -10.72
C GLY A 130 -20.78 9.72 -11.06
N LEU A 131 -19.86 10.69 -11.11
CA LEU A 131 -20.20 12.08 -11.45
C LEU A 131 -20.74 12.22 -12.90
N ARG A 132 -20.36 11.33 -13.81
CA ARG A 132 -20.74 11.42 -15.23
C ARG A 132 -21.97 10.61 -15.59
N LEU A 133 -22.15 9.41 -15.04
CA LEU A 133 -23.11 8.42 -15.55
C LEU A 133 -24.22 8.09 -14.56
N LEU A 134 -24.02 8.30 -13.25
CA LEU A 134 -25.00 7.88 -12.24
C LEU A 134 -26.38 8.55 -12.40
N LEU A 135 -26.38 9.83 -12.72
CA LEU A 135 -27.61 10.58 -12.98
C LEU A 135 -28.04 10.52 -14.45
N ARG A 136 -27.08 10.39 -15.38
CA ARG A 136 -27.35 10.38 -16.81
C ARG A 136 -28.25 9.22 -17.21
N SER A 137 -27.88 7.99 -16.87
CA SER A 137 -28.60 6.79 -17.36
C SER A 137 -30.07 6.74 -16.86
N PRO A 138 -30.40 6.96 -15.57
CA PRO A 138 -31.78 7.05 -15.17
C PRO A 138 -32.56 8.20 -15.85
N PHE A 139 -31.87 9.35 -16.05
CA PHE A 139 -32.52 10.51 -16.67
C PHE A 139 -32.82 10.29 -18.14
N VAL A 140 -31.95 9.60 -18.90
CA VAL A 140 -32.24 9.20 -20.30
C VAL A 140 -33.41 8.21 -20.37
N VAL A 141 -33.42 7.19 -19.47
CA VAL A 141 -34.49 6.17 -19.47
C VAL A 141 -35.86 6.79 -19.15
N LEU A 142 -35.92 7.57 -18.08
CA LEU A 142 -37.14 8.26 -17.66
C LEU A 142 -37.53 9.37 -18.64
N GLY A 143 -36.54 10.12 -19.16
CA GLY A 143 -36.74 11.15 -20.15
C GLY A 143 -37.31 10.61 -21.46
N SER A 144 -36.76 9.49 -21.99
CA SER A 144 -37.29 8.80 -23.19
C SER A 144 -38.74 8.34 -22.98
N MET A 145 -39.08 7.86 -21.77
CA MET A 145 -40.46 7.49 -21.45
C MET A 145 -41.38 8.72 -21.43
N VAL A 146 -40.95 9.82 -20.81
CA VAL A 146 -41.74 11.09 -20.81
C VAL A 146 -41.92 11.60 -22.23
N MET A 147 -40.86 11.61 -23.05
CA MET A 147 -40.96 12.00 -24.47
C MET A 147 -41.89 11.10 -25.25
N ALA A 148 -41.93 9.80 -24.98
CA ALA A 148 -42.90 8.89 -25.62
C ALA A 148 -44.35 9.27 -25.26
N PHE A 149 -44.62 9.70 -24.01
CA PHE A 149 -45.96 10.19 -23.60
C PHE A 149 -46.37 11.50 -24.31
N THR A 150 -45.43 12.38 -24.62
CA THR A 150 -45.70 13.62 -25.36
C THR A 150 -46.07 13.36 -26.82
N ILE A 151 -45.59 12.26 -27.43
CA ILE A 151 -45.88 11.88 -28.79
C ILE A 151 -47.22 11.15 -28.86
N ASN A 152 -47.37 10.02 -28.16
CA ASN A 152 -48.61 9.25 -28.19
C ASN A 152 -48.77 8.39 -26.92
N VAL A 153 -49.82 8.65 -26.17
CA VAL A 153 -50.08 7.98 -24.88
C VAL A 153 -50.29 6.47 -25.02
N LYS A 154 -50.94 6.01 -26.11
CA LYS A 154 -51.16 4.56 -26.33
C LYS A 154 -49.87 3.80 -26.60
N CYS A 155 -48.96 4.38 -27.40
CA CYS A 155 -47.66 3.80 -27.67
C CYS A 155 -46.72 3.91 -26.44
N ALA A 156 -46.86 4.96 -25.60
CA ALA A 156 -46.04 5.15 -24.42
C ALA A 156 -46.24 4.05 -23.36
N TRP A 157 -47.40 3.41 -23.26
CA TRP A 157 -47.65 2.28 -22.38
C TRP A 157 -46.72 1.08 -22.67
N ILE A 158 -46.26 0.94 -23.92
CA ILE A 158 -45.28 -0.11 -24.28
C ILE A 158 -43.96 0.13 -23.52
N PHE A 159 -43.52 1.38 -23.39
CA PHE A 159 -42.33 1.75 -22.64
C PHE A 159 -42.49 1.47 -21.12
N VAL A 160 -43.68 1.77 -20.57
CA VAL A 160 -43.99 1.50 -19.17
C VAL A 160 -43.90 0.00 -18.85
N ILE A 161 -44.19 -0.88 -19.79
CA ILE A 161 -44.08 -2.33 -19.60
C ILE A 161 -42.65 -2.81 -19.93
N ALA A 162 -42.06 -2.33 -21.03
CA ALA A 162 -40.75 -2.81 -21.51
C ALA A 162 -39.62 -2.43 -20.57
N ILE A 163 -39.61 -1.21 -19.98
CA ILE A 163 -38.54 -0.75 -19.10
C ILE A 163 -38.41 -1.62 -17.85
N PRO A 164 -39.47 -1.87 -17.03
CA PRO A 164 -39.39 -2.77 -15.90
C PRO A 164 -39.00 -4.21 -16.26
N VAL A 165 -39.51 -4.75 -17.34
CA VAL A 165 -39.15 -6.11 -17.81
C VAL A 165 -37.66 -6.18 -18.13
N LEU A 166 -37.14 -5.23 -18.90
CA LEU A 166 -35.72 -5.14 -19.21
C LEU A 166 -34.88 -4.96 -17.97
N PHE A 167 -35.33 -4.09 -17.06
CA PHE A 167 -34.65 -3.86 -15.77
C PHE A 167 -34.55 -5.16 -14.95
N VAL A 168 -35.65 -5.88 -14.78
CA VAL A 168 -35.67 -7.16 -14.05
C VAL A 168 -34.72 -8.17 -14.70
N VAL A 169 -34.74 -8.31 -16.03
CA VAL A 169 -33.85 -9.27 -16.72
C VAL A 169 -32.40 -8.90 -16.60
N VAL A 170 -32.03 -7.64 -16.88
CA VAL A 170 -30.64 -7.17 -16.78
C VAL A 170 -30.10 -7.32 -15.35
N PHE A 171 -30.87 -6.89 -14.35
CA PHE A 171 -30.46 -6.99 -12.96
C PHE A 171 -30.43 -8.43 -12.45
N SER A 172 -31.35 -9.29 -12.87
CA SER A 172 -31.33 -10.72 -12.51
C SER A 172 -30.05 -11.41 -13.00
N ILE A 173 -29.70 -11.23 -14.28
CA ILE A 173 -28.46 -11.78 -14.85
C ILE A 173 -27.24 -11.22 -14.12
N MET A 174 -27.23 -9.91 -13.83
CA MET A 174 -26.14 -9.26 -13.12
C MET A 174 -25.98 -9.82 -11.70
N LEU A 175 -27.06 -9.93 -10.92
CA LEU A 175 -27.04 -10.44 -9.54
C LEU A 175 -26.57 -11.89 -9.47
N VAL A 176 -26.92 -12.73 -10.46
CA VAL A 176 -26.41 -14.11 -10.57
C VAL A 176 -24.92 -14.12 -10.96
N SER A 177 -24.50 -13.21 -11.83
CA SER A 177 -23.11 -13.18 -12.33
C SER A 177 -22.11 -12.67 -11.29
N ILE A 178 -22.49 -11.72 -10.41
CA ILE A 178 -21.56 -11.14 -9.40
C ILE A 178 -20.90 -12.20 -8.50
N PRO A 179 -21.61 -13.11 -7.83
CA PRO A 179 -21.00 -14.13 -6.98
C PRO A 179 -20.17 -15.13 -7.78
N LEU A 180 -20.54 -15.37 -9.05
CA LEU A 180 -19.78 -16.26 -9.93
C LEU A 180 -18.46 -15.62 -10.37
N PHE A 181 -18.43 -14.34 -10.70
CA PHE A 181 -17.18 -13.60 -10.96
C PHE A 181 -16.26 -13.60 -9.73
N LYS A 182 -16.82 -13.56 -8.52
CA LYS A 182 -16.00 -13.67 -7.29
C LYS A 182 -15.34 -15.04 -7.18
N LYS A 183 -16.03 -16.13 -7.56
CA LYS A 183 -15.44 -17.49 -7.62
C LYS A 183 -14.31 -17.56 -8.66
N VAL A 184 -14.51 -16.96 -9.84
CA VAL A 184 -13.47 -16.87 -10.88
C VAL A 184 -12.26 -16.10 -10.36
N GLN A 185 -12.47 -14.98 -9.66
CA GLN A 185 -11.37 -14.21 -9.07
C GLN A 185 -10.58 -15.03 -8.04
N ASN A 186 -11.25 -15.75 -7.16
CA ASN A 186 -10.59 -16.64 -6.20
C ASN A 186 -9.76 -17.73 -6.90
N GLY A 187 -10.30 -18.33 -7.97
CA GLY A 187 -9.55 -19.29 -8.78
C GLY A 187 -8.32 -18.67 -9.47
N LEU A 188 -8.44 -17.44 -9.96
CA LEU A 188 -7.31 -16.69 -10.53
C LEU A 188 -6.24 -16.40 -9.48
N ASP A 189 -6.65 -16.02 -8.27
CA ASP A 189 -5.73 -15.76 -7.17
C ASP A 189 -4.97 -17.04 -6.77
N GLN A 190 -5.64 -18.20 -6.81
CA GLN A 190 -5.02 -19.51 -6.57
C GLN A 190 -3.98 -19.86 -7.64
N VAL A 191 -4.31 -19.73 -8.94
CA VAL A 191 -3.36 -19.97 -10.04
C VAL A 191 -2.17 -19.00 -9.96
N THR A 192 -2.43 -17.73 -9.62
CA THR A 192 -1.38 -16.72 -9.43
C THR A 192 -0.49 -17.06 -8.24
N GLY A 193 -1.08 -17.56 -7.14
CA GLY A 193 -0.35 -18.03 -5.97
C GLY A 193 0.60 -19.17 -6.30
N LEU A 194 0.09 -20.24 -6.96
CA LEU A 194 0.90 -21.36 -7.44
C LEU A 194 2.03 -20.91 -8.38
N THR A 195 1.72 -20.00 -9.31
CA THR A 195 2.74 -19.46 -10.23
C THR A 195 3.86 -18.75 -9.45
N ARG A 196 3.51 -17.92 -8.48
CA ARG A 196 4.49 -17.21 -7.64
C ARG A 196 5.34 -18.19 -6.82
N GLU A 197 4.70 -19.18 -6.20
CA GLU A 197 5.37 -20.22 -5.42
C GLU A 197 6.35 -21.03 -6.29
N ASN A 198 5.90 -21.50 -7.45
CA ASN A 198 6.74 -22.26 -8.38
C ASN A 198 7.93 -21.44 -8.91
N LEU A 199 7.73 -20.16 -9.24
CA LEU A 199 8.82 -19.30 -9.72
C LEU A 199 9.81 -18.93 -8.62
N THR A 200 9.37 -18.68 -7.40
CA THR A 200 10.25 -18.41 -6.26
C THR A 200 10.96 -19.67 -5.78
N GLY A 201 10.25 -20.79 -5.78
CA GLY A 201 10.74 -22.11 -5.36
C GLY A 201 11.40 -22.94 -6.47
N VAL A 202 11.63 -22.42 -7.67
CA VAL A 202 12.10 -23.18 -8.83
C VAL A 202 13.39 -24.00 -8.59
N ARG A 203 14.29 -23.46 -7.76
CA ARG A 203 15.53 -24.16 -7.38
C ARG A 203 15.25 -25.37 -6.52
N VAL A 204 14.28 -25.27 -5.63
CA VAL A 204 13.85 -26.37 -4.74
C VAL A 204 13.14 -27.45 -5.56
N ILE A 205 12.19 -27.06 -6.42
CA ILE A 205 11.46 -27.97 -7.31
C ILE A 205 12.45 -28.81 -8.13
N ARG A 206 13.44 -28.15 -8.74
CA ARG A 206 14.49 -28.85 -9.55
C ARG A 206 15.41 -29.70 -8.70
N ALA A 207 15.80 -29.23 -7.50
CA ALA A 207 16.66 -30.00 -6.61
C ALA A 207 16.02 -31.32 -6.15
N PHE A 208 14.68 -31.35 -6.04
CA PHE A 208 13.91 -32.53 -5.64
C PHE A 208 13.23 -33.25 -6.81
N CYS A 209 13.51 -32.85 -8.08
CA CYS A 209 12.94 -33.45 -9.30
C CYS A 209 11.40 -33.52 -9.26
N ARG A 210 10.74 -32.42 -8.84
CA ARG A 210 9.28 -32.34 -8.70
C ARG A 210 8.61 -31.50 -9.78
N GLU A 211 9.26 -31.32 -10.94
CA GLU A 211 8.74 -30.51 -12.04
C GLU A 211 7.40 -31.03 -12.56
N GLU A 212 7.29 -32.35 -12.79
CA GLU A 212 6.07 -32.97 -13.30
C GLU A 212 4.89 -32.74 -12.35
N GLN A 213 5.09 -32.93 -11.03
CA GLN A 213 4.06 -32.70 -10.04
C GLN A 213 3.61 -31.23 -10.00
N SER A 214 4.55 -30.28 -10.10
CA SER A 214 4.25 -28.86 -10.13
C SER A 214 3.48 -28.46 -11.38
N VAL A 215 3.78 -29.07 -12.53
CA VAL A 215 3.06 -28.85 -13.79
C VAL A 215 1.64 -29.41 -13.70
N GLU A 216 1.46 -30.62 -13.15
CA GLU A 216 0.15 -31.25 -12.98
C GLU A 216 -0.77 -30.42 -12.07
N GLU A 217 -0.23 -29.95 -10.92
CA GLU A 217 -0.99 -29.11 -9.98
C GLU A 217 -1.40 -27.77 -10.60
N PHE A 218 -0.49 -27.15 -11.37
CA PHE A 218 -0.78 -25.92 -12.12
C PHE A 218 -1.84 -26.17 -13.21
N GLU A 219 -1.72 -27.27 -13.97
CA GLU A 219 -2.70 -27.61 -15.02
C GLU A 219 -4.08 -27.88 -14.44
N ASP A 220 -4.18 -28.58 -13.31
CA ASP A 220 -5.46 -28.85 -12.67
C ASP A 220 -6.14 -27.59 -12.18
N SER A 221 -5.39 -26.72 -11.49
CA SER A 221 -5.89 -25.43 -11.03
C SER A 221 -6.30 -24.51 -12.21
N SER A 222 -5.50 -24.49 -13.28
CA SER A 222 -5.79 -23.75 -14.51
C SER A 222 -7.01 -24.29 -15.24
N ARG A 223 -7.20 -25.61 -15.25
CA ARG A 223 -8.34 -26.31 -15.85
C ARG A 223 -9.63 -26.01 -15.10
N GLU A 224 -9.58 -25.98 -13.76
CA GLU A 224 -10.72 -25.58 -12.92
C GLU A 224 -11.10 -24.11 -13.15
N LEU A 225 -10.11 -23.20 -13.15
CA LEU A 225 -10.33 -21.78 -13.48
C LEU A 225 -10.96 -21.61 -14.86
N THR A 226 -10.48 -22.37 -15.86
CA THR A 226 -11.03 -22.34 -17.22
C THR A 226 -12.49 -22.78 -17.24
N ARG A 227 -12.84 -23.86 -16.52
CA ARG A 227 -14.22 -24.36 -16.40
C ARG A 227 -15.15 -23.31 -15.78
N LEU A 228 -14.68 -22.66 -14.69
CA LEU A 228 -15.42 -21.57 -14.03
C LEU A 228 -15.60 -20.38 -14.98
N ASN A 229 -14.55 -19.95 -15.68
CA ASN A 229 -14.61 -18.87 -16.65
C ASN A 229 -15.60 -19.14 -17.78
N LEU A 230 -15.59 -20.36 -18.34
CA LEU A 230 -16.52 -20.77 -19.40
C LEU A 230 -17.97 -20.78 -18.89
N PHE A 231 -18.21 -21.26 -17.68
CA PHE A 231 -19.53 -21.27 -17.09
C PHE A 231 -20.07 -19.85 -16.86
N VAL A 232 -19.27 -18.97 -16.26
CA VAL A 232 -19.64 -17.56 -16.03
C VAL A 232 -19.78 -16.82 -17.34
N GLY A 233 -18.89 -17.09 -18.31
CA GLY A 233 -18.94 -16.52 -19.64
C GLY A 233 -20.24 -16.88 -20.38
N ARG A 234 -20.71 -18.11 -20.27
CA ARG A 234 -22.01 -18.55 -20.88
C ARG A 234 -23.18 -17.80 -20.26
N ILE A 235 -23.22 -17.64 -18.93
CA ILE A 235 -24.30 -16.90 -18.25
C ILE A 235 -24.26 -15.42 -18.64
N SER A 236 -23.08 -14.82 -18.61
CA SER A 236 -22.90 -13.39 -18.95
C SER A 236 -23.18 -13.12 -20.41
N ALA A 237 -22.86 -14.07 -21.31
CA ALA A 237 -23.16 -13.98 -22.75
C ALA A 237 -24.65 -13.94 -23.06
N LEU A 238 -25.52 -14.47 -22.18
CA LEU A 238 -26.98 -14.40 -22.34
C LEU A 238 -27.52 -12.97 -22.22
N LEU A 239 -26.77 -12.05 -21.55
CA LEU A 239 -27.25 -10.70 -21.31
C LEU A 239 -27.65 -9.99 -22.62
N ASN A 240 -26.76 -9.96 -23.61
CA ASN A 240 -27.01 -9.27 -24.86
C ASN A 240 -28.13 -9.93 -25.70
N PRO A 241 -28.08 -11.23 -25.99
CA PRO A 241 -29.15 -11.88 -26.80
C PRO A 241 -30.53 -11.73 -26.16
N VAL A 242 -30.65 -11.95 -24.84
CA VAL A 242 -31.96 -11.87 -24.17
C VAL A 242 -32.48 -10.43 -24.17
N THR A 243 -31.65 -9.45 -23.87
CA THR A 243 -32.05 -8.03 -23.95
C THR A 243 -32.40 -7.59 -25.34
N TYR A 244 -31.66 -8.03 -26.38
CA TYR A 244 -31.99 -7.72 -27.77
C TYR A 244 -33.31 -8.39 -28.24
N VAL A 245 -33.57 -9.64 -27.84
CA VAL A 245 -34.84 -10.31 -28.15
C VAL A 245 -36.02 -9.55 -27.53
N LEU A 246 -35.90 -9.19 -26.23
CA LEU A 246 -36.97 -8.46 -25.55
C LEU A 246 -37.25 -7.09 -26.18
N ILE A 247 -36.18 -6.33 -26.51
CA ILE A 247 -36.38 -5.03 -27.13
C ILE A 247 -36.91 -5.11 -28.54
N ASN A 248 -36.47 -6.12 -29.34
CA ASN A 248 -37.01 -6.32 -30.68
C ASN A 248 -38.49 -6.71 -30.63
N ILE A 249 -38.91 -7.56 -29.68
CA ILE A 249 -40.32 -7.84 -29.44
C ILE A 249 -41.08 -6.56 -29.08
N ALA A 250 -40.58 -5.77 -28.13
CA ALA A 250 -41.21 -4.49 -27.77
C ALA A 250 -41.26 -3.52 -28.95
N THR A 251 -40.23 -3.49 -29.80
CA THR A 251 -40.15 -2.68 -31.01
C THR A 251 -41.15 -3.12 -32.06
N VAL A 252 -41.31 -4.42 -32.30
CA VAL A 252 -42.32 -4.95 -33.25
C VAL A 252 -43.72 -4.58 -32.77
N ILE A 253 -44.01 -4.75 -31.47
CA ILE A 253 -45.30 -4.33 -30.87
C ILE A 253 -45.48 -2.81 -31.00
N LEU A 254 -44.42 -2.02 -30.78
CA LEU A 254 -44.46 -0.57 -30.94
C LEU A 254 -44.79 -0.16 -32.37
N ILE A 255 -44.12 -0.76 -33.37
CA ILE A 255 -44.34 -0.45 -34.79
C ILE A 255 -45.76 -0.86 -35.23
N ASP A 256 -46.26 -2.03 -34.79
CA ASP A 256 -47.64 -2.47 -35.08
C ASP A 256 -48.67 -1.47 -34.53
N ARG A 257 -48.55 -1.12 -33.24
CA ARG A 257 -49.46 -0.19 -32.59
C ARG A 257 -49.35 1.25 -33.13
N ALA A 258 -48.12 1.69 -33.42
CA ALA A 258 -47.88 2.98 -34.02
C ALA A 258 -48.43 3.04 -35.46
N GLY A 259 -48.27 1.99 -36.25
CA GLY A 259 -48.86 1.88 -37.59
C GLY A 259 -50.39 2.00 -37.60
N ILE A 260 -51.07 1.38 -36.59
CA ILE A 260 -52.52 1.55 -36.42
C ILE A 260 -52.87 3.01 -36.11
N GLN A 261 -52.10 3.71 -35.23
CA GLN A 261 -52.34 5.12 -34.91
C GLN A 261 -52.08 6.05 -36.12
N VAL A 262 -51.06 5.75 -36.95
CA VAL A 262 -50.78 6.48 -38.18
C VAL A 262 -51.95 6.33 -39.16
N ASN A 263 -52.46 5.10 -39.38
CA ASN A 263 -53.59 4.85 -40.24
C ASN A 263 -54.89 5.53 -39.74
N MET A 264 -55.03 5.72 -38.44
CA MET A 264 -56.14 6.46 -37.86
C MET A 264 -55.96 7.99 -37.92
N GLY A 265 -54.83 8.49 -38.42
CA GLY A 265 -54.52 9.92 -38.44
C GLY A 265 -54.16 10.54 -37.11
N ASN A 266 -53.91 9.72 -36.04
CA ASN A 266 -53.59 10.17 -34.71
C ASN A 266 -52.08 10.38 -34.48
N MET A 267 -51.23 9.99 -35.45
CA MET A 267 -49.79 10.05 -35.39
C MET A 267 -49.18 10.14 -36.78
N GLN A 268 -48.00 10.76 -36.90
CA GLN A 268 -47.25 10.91 -38.15
C GLN A 268 -46.13 9.85 -38.26
N GLN A 269 -45.58 9.64 -39.46
CA GLN A 269 -44.56 8.61 -39.71
C GLN A 269 -43.23 8.93 -38.98
N GLY A 270 -42.82 10.19 -38.93
CA GLY A 270 -41.62 10.62 -38.23
C GLY A 270 -41.70 10.41 -36.73
N GLU A 271 -42.91 10.55 -36.15
CA GLU A 271 -43.15 10.27 -34.75
C GLU A 271 -42.88 8.79 -34.38
N VAL A 272 -43.19 7.85 -35.31
CA VAL A 272 -42.86 6.41 -35.15
C VAL A 272 -41.35 6.23 -35.08
N VAL A 273 -40.61 6.93 -35.96
CA VAL A 273 -39.14 6.88 -35.96
C VAL A 273 -38.56 7.44 -34.66
N ALA A 274 -39.15 8.51 -34.12
CA ALA A 274 -38.73 9.05 -32.84
C ALA A 274 -38.94 8.06 -31.68
N LEU A 275 -40.10 7.41 -31.61
CA LEU A 275 -40.39 6.37 -30.62
C LEU A 275 -39.41 5.19 -30.73
N TYR A 276 -39.11 4.75 -31.95
CA TYR A 276 -38.10 3.72 -32.19
C TYR A 276 -36.72 4.11 -31.66
N ASN A 277 -36.27 5.33 -31.93
CA ASN A 277 -34.99 5.84 -31.41
C ASN A 277 -34.95 5.90 -29.88
N TYR A 278 -36.05 6.32 -29.22
CA TYR A 278 -36.13 6.29 -27.75
C TYR A 278 -36.03 4.87 -27.20
N MET A 279 -36.64 3.89 -27.85
CA MET A 279 -36.55 2.49 -27.45
C MET A 279 -35.10 1.97 -27.52
N LEU A 280 -34.35 2.35 -28.57
CA LEU A 280 -32.93 1.99 -28.73
C LEU A 280 -32.05 2.67 -27.68
N GLN A 281 -32.33 3.94 -27.35
CA GLN A 281 -31.57 4.65 -26.30
C GLN A 281 -31.70 3.98 -24.94
N ILE A 282 -32.88 3.52 -24.58
CA ILE A 282 -33.16 2.88 -23.29
C ILE A 282 -32.30 1.65 -23.07
N ILE A 283 -32.14 0.76 -24.07
CA ILE A 283 -31.36 -0.47 -23.93
C ILE A 283 -29.88 -0.15 -23.66
N VAL A 284 -29.33 0.78 -24.45
CA VAL A 284 -27.93 1.19 -24.30
C VAL A 284 -27.65 1.75 -22.89
N GLU A 285 -28.57 2.56 -22.41
CA GLU A 285 -28.39 3.18 -21.06
C GLU A 285 -28.64 2.20 -19.93
N LEU A 286 -29.52 1.21 -20.05
CA LEU A 286 -29.71 0.17 -19.05
C LEU A 286 -28.48 -0.75 -18.92
N ILE A 287 -27.85 -1.12 -20.05
CA ILE A 287 -26.62 -1.90 -20.04
C ILE A 287 -25.46 -1.11 -19.41
N LYS A 288 -25.34 0.18 -19.74
CA LYS A 288 -24.34 1.08 -19.12
C LYS A 288 -24.58 1.24 -17.61
N LEU A 289 -25.83 1.36 -17.17
CA LEU A 289 -26.18 1.47 -15.76
C LEU A 289 -25.79 0.21 -14.98
N ALA A 290 -26.00 -0.98 -15.55
CA ALA A 290 -25.60 -2.23 -14.92
C ALA A 290 -24.06 -2.30 -14.69
N SER A 291 -23.26 -1.99 -15.71
CA SER A 291 -21.81 -1.97 -15.62
C SER A 291 -21.29 -0.88 -14.68
N LEU A 292 -21.96 0.27 -14.61
CA LEU A 292 -21.66 1.34 -13.68
C LEU A 292 -21.84 0.90 -12.22
N ILE A 293 -22.93 0.21 -11.90
CA ILE A 293 -23.20 -0.28 -10.54
C ILE A 293 -22.11 -1.24 -10.07
N ILE A 294 -21.65 -2.14 -10.96
CA ILE A 294 -20.53 -3.04 -10.64
C ILE A 294 -19.27 -2.26 -10.31
N THR A 295 -18.93 -1.26 -11.13
CA THR A 295 -17.75 -0.42 -10.92
C THR A 295 -17.84 0.41 -9.65
N LEU A 296 -19.00 0.99 -9.36
CA LEU A 296 -19.24 1.74 -8.12
C LEU A 296 -19.13 0.86 -6.88
N ASN A 297 -19.69 -0.36 -6.90
CA ASN A 297 -19.58 -1.29 -5.79
C ASN A 297 -18.11 -1.67 -5.51
N LYS A 298 -17.32 -1.95 -6.56
CA LYS A 298 -15.89 -2.19 -6.43
C LYS A 298 -15.16 -0.99 -5.84
N SER A 299 -15.48 0.20 -6.33
CA SER A 299 -14.90 1.46 -5.85
C SER A 299 -15.26 1.76 -4.39
N MET A 300 -16.50 1.46 -3.98
CA MET A 300 -16.93 1.59 -2.58
C MET A 300 -16.17 0.65 -1.66
N ALA A 301 -15.99 -0.61 -2.05
CA ALA A 301 -15.19 -1.57 -1.27
C ALA A 301 -13.73 -1.09 -1.11
N CYS A 302 -13.12 -0.53 -2.18
CA CYS A 302 -11.80 0.09 -2.10
C CYS A 302 -11.78 1.30 -1.16
N ALA A 303 -12.81 2.15 -1.22
CA ALA A 303 -12.94 3.31 -0.35
C ALA A 303 -13.05 2.93 1.13
N ASP A 304 -13.77 1.85 1.45
CA ASP A 304 -13.91 1.38 2.82
C ASP A 304 -12.57 0.82 3.36
N ARG A 305 -11.78 0.13 2.52
CA ARG A 305 -10.42 -0.30 2.89
C ARG A 305 -9.47 0.87 3.14
N VAL A 306 -9.51 1.89 2.28
CA VAL A 306 -8.72 3.13 2.45
C VAL A 306 -9.15 3.86 3.72
N ALA A 307 -10.47 3.97 3.98
CA ALA A 307 -11.00 4.56 5.19
C ALA A 307 -10.58 3.79 6.46
N GLY A 308 -10.46 2.46 6.35
CA GLY A 308 -9.95 1.60 7.42
C GLY A 308 -8.53 1.99 7.85
N ILE A 309 -7.62 2.24 6.90
CA ILE A 309 -6.25 2.71 7.22
C ILE A 309 -6.28 4.07 7.92
N LEU A 310 -7.03 5.03 7.38
CA LEU A 310 -7.14 6.37 7.97
C LEU A 310 -7.82 6.39 9.37
N ALA A 311 -8.51 5.32 9.72
CA ALA A 311 -9.16 5.17 11.04
C ALA A 311 -8.23 4.54 12.08
N VAL A 312 -7.13 3.90 11.68
CA VAL A 312 -6.15 3.32 12.60
C VAL A 312 -5.49 4.44 13.39
N LYS A 313 -5.48 4.30 14.70
CA LYS A 313 -4.77 5.25 15.58
C LYS A 313 -3.42 4.66 15.95
N SER A 314 -2.38 5.48 15.97
CA SER A 314 -1.09 5.07 16.49
C SER A 314 -1.23 4.64 17.96
N SER A 315 -0.67 3.48 18.31
CA SER A 315 -0.60 3.00 19.71
C SER A 315 0.34 3.85 20.55
N MET A 316 1.28 4.54 19.90
CA MET A 316 2.28 5.37 20.56
C MET A 316 1.96 6.86 20.39
N THR A 317 2.13 7.62 21.46
CA THR A 317 2.02 9.07 21.46
C THR A 317 3.36 9.68 21.87
N TYR A 318 3.78 10.73 21.16
CA TYR A 318 4.99 11.48 21.48
C TYR A 318 4.62 12.83 22.09
N VAL A 319 5.47 13.32 22.98
CA VAL A 319 5.37 14.67 23.56
C VAL A 319 5.68 15.69 22.45
N ASN A 320 4.95 16.81 22.43
CA ASN A 320 5.22 17.90 21.48
C ASN A 320 6.51 18.63 21.83
N ASP A 321 7.28 19.04 20.81
CA ASP A 321 8.56 19.76 20.99
C ASP A 321 8.44 21.04 21.85
N GLU A 322 7.29 21.72 21.83
CA GLU A 322 7.02 22.94 22.60
C GLU A 322 6.83 22.67 24.11
N MET A 323 6.49 21.46 24.51
CA MET A 323 6.20 21.10 25.90
C MET A 323 7.40 20.52 26.65
N ARG A 324 8.49 20.22 25.94
CA ARG A 324 9.68 19.63 26.57
C ARG A 324 10.48 20.68 27.33
N GLN A 325 10.53 20.55 28.65
CA GLN A 325 11.48 21.34 29.50
C GLN A 325 12.90 20.88 29.17
N LYS A 326 13.83 21.85 29.04
CA LYS A 326 15.25 21.56 28.79
C LYS A 326 15.84 20.67 29.88
N GLU A 327 16.50 19.61 29.46
CA GLU A 327 17.18 18.60 30.26
C GLU A 327 18.09 19.22 31.32
N LYS A 328 17.95 18.77 32.56
CA LYS A 328 18.99 18.88 33.58
C LYS A 328 19.79 17.57 33.55
N LYS A 329 20.90 17.53 32.81
CA LYS A 329 21.86 16.43 32.93
C LYS A 329 22.36 16.37 34.36
N GLN A 330 21.98 15.33 35.10
CA GLN A 330 22.56 15.02 36.40
C GLN A 330 23.85 14.21 36.16
N ASN A 331 24.94 14.57 36.84
CA ASN A 331 26.17 13.78 36.78
C ASN A 331 25.91 12.38 37.36
N HIS A 332 26.35 11.32 36.66
CA HIS A 332 26.25 9.90 37.03
C HIS A 332 24.91 9.20 36.66
N THR A 333 24.10 9.73 35.75
CA THR A 333 22.95 9.00 35.24
C THR A 333 23.36 7.98 34.17
N PRO A 334 22.78 6.76 34.15
CA PRO A 334 22.99 5.81 33.07
C PRO A 334 22.55 6.40 31.74
N ALA A 335 23.30 6.13 30.65
CA ALA A 335 22.91 6.50 29.30
C ALA A 335 21.63 5.75 28.87
N VAL A 336 21.53 4.46 29.26
CA VAL A 336 20.34 3.63 29.05
C VAL A 336 20.11 2.78 30.30
N LYS A 337 18.86 2.72 30.79
CA LYS A 337 18.43 1.79 31.84
C LYS A 337 17.14 1.09 31.43
N PHE A 338 17.11 -0.22 31.56
CA PHE A 338 15.90 -1.05 31.50
C PHE A 338 15.51 -1.43 32.92
N ASP A 339 14.23 -1.29 33.25
CA ASP A 339 13.71 -1.53 34.58
C ASP A 339 12.49 -2.46 34.49
N HIS A 340 12.71 -3.75 34.76
CA HIS A 340 11.70 -4.82 34.70
C HIS A 340 10.89 -4.86 33.39
N VAL A 341 11.57 -4.71 32.25
CA VAL A 341 10.93 -4.56 30.93
C VAL A 341 10.43 -5.90 30.38
N THR A 342 9.12 -5.94 30.10
CA THR A 342 8.48 -7.05 29.38
C THR A 342 7.85 -6.54 28.08
N PHE A 343 8.10 -7.23 26.97
CA PHE A 343 7.59 -6.85 25.66
C PHE A 343 7.08 -8.02 24.84
N THR A 344 5.90 -7.83 24.23
CA THR A 344 5.24 -8.79 23.34
C THR A 344 4.86 -8.08 22.03
N TYR A 345 5.22 -8.64 20.88
CA TYR A 345 4.76 -8.13 19.60
C TYR A 345 3.25 -8.32 19.41
N ALA A 346 2.60 -7.39 18.71
CA ALA A 346 1.17 -7.51 18.40
C ALA A 346 0.86 -8.83 17.68
N GLY A 347 -0.10 -9.60 18.22
CA GLY A 347 -0.48 -10.90 17.69
C GLY A 347 0.45 -12.07 18.06
N ALA A 348 1.53 -11.85 18.80
CA ALA A 348 2.37 -12.94 19.32
C ALA A 348 1.72 -13.58 20.56
N GLY A 349 1.82 -14.92 20.65
CA GLY A 349 1.26 -15.69 21.77
C GLY A 349 2.14 -15.72 23.03
N ALA A 350 3.39 -15.23 22.96
CA ALA A 350 4.34 -15.23 24.07
C ALA A 350 5.20 -13.95 24.05
N PRO A 351 5.67 -13.45 25.21
CA PRO A 351 6.54 -12.32 25.27
C PRO A 351 7.91 -12.60 24.63
N SER A 352 8.40 -11.61 23.88
CA SER A 352 9.73 -11.65 23.27
C SER A 352 10.84 -11.23 24.23
N LEU A 353 10.48 -10.43 25.23
CA LEU A 353 11.34 -10.06 26.35
C LEU A 353 10.54 -10.19 27.65
N LYS A 354 11.17 -10.72 28.71
CA LYS A 354 10.54 -10.94 30.02
C LYS A 354 11.47 -10.40 31.11
N ASP A 355 10.97 -9.48 31.90
CA ASP A 355 11.61 -8.95 33.10
C ASP A 355 13.09 -8.55 32.92
N ILE A 356 13.37 -7.84 31.83
CA ILE A 356 14.73 -7.39 31.50
C ILE A 356 15.11 -6.18 32.33
N SER A 357 16.21 -6.32 33.09
CA SER A 357 16.76 -5.23 33.91
C SER A 357 18.29 -5.12 33.75
N PHE A 358 18.76 -3.98 33.26
CA PHE A 358 20.17 -3.65 33.15
C PHE A 358 20.38 -2.14 33.03
N GLN A 359 21.63 -1.70 33.18
CA GLN A 359 22.03 -0.32 32.93
C GLN A 359 23.34 -0.26 32.14
N ALA A 360 23.44 0.75 31.27
CA ALA A 360 24.63 1.11 30.50
C ALA A 360 25.05 2.53 30.88
N MET A 361 26.31 2.71 31.24
CA MET A 361 26.84 4.04 31.59
C MET A 361 27.30 4.78 30.31
N PRO A 362 27.37 6.12 30.35
CA PRO A 362 27.88 6.90 29.21
C PRO A 362 29.29 6.47 28.81
N GLY A 363 29.47 6.14 27.52
CA GLY A 363 30.74 5.71 26.95
C GLY A 363 31.03 4.22 27.07
N GLU A 364 30.16 3.42 27.72
CA GLU A 364 30.32 1.95 27.76
C GLU A 364 29.98 1.30 26.42
N THR A 365 30.69 0.25 26.11
CA THR A 365 30.35 -0.69 25.02
C THR A 365 29.62 -1.90 25.60
N ILE A 366 28.34 -2.08 25.21
CA ILE A 366 27.49 -3.17 25.66
C ILE A 366 27.38 -4.22 24.56
N GLY A 367 27.95 -5.40 24.79
CA GLY A 367 27.77 -6.56 23.92
C GLY A 367 26.46 -7.28 24.21
N ILE A 368 25.70 -7.68 23.21
CA ILE A 368 24.45 -8.45 23.38
C ILE A 368 24.58 -9.74 22.55
N ILE A 369 24.48 -10.87 23.25
CA ILE A 369 24.61 -12.20 22.64
C ILE A 369 23.47 -13.13 23.08
N GLY A 370 23.21 -14.15 22.27
CA GLY A 370 22.20 -15.16 22.53
C GLY A 370 21.82 -15.90 21.25
N GLY A 371 21.08 -16.97 21.36
CA GLY A 371 20.58 -17.74 20.23
C GLY A 371 19.68 -16.95 19.28
N THR A 372 19.38 -17.52 18.12
CA THR A 372 18.38 -16.93 17.21
C THR A 372 17.01 -16.93 17.89
N GLY A 373 16.29 -15.82 17.82
CA GLY A 373 15.00 -15.66 18.51
C GLY A 373 15.07 -15.34 20.00
N SER A 374 16.26 -15.11 20.60
CA SER A 374 16.38 -14.79 22.04
C SER A 374 15.95 -13.37 22.43
N GLY A 375 15.51 -12.52 21.49
CA GLY A 375 15.04 -11.16 21.79
C GLY A 375 16.07 -10.04 21.60
N LYS A 376 17.28 -10.30 21.05
CA LYS A 376 18.36 -9.29 20.91
C LYS A 376 17.94 -8.05 20.13
N SER A 377 17.42 -8.21 18.92
CA SER A 377 16.97 -7.09 18.08
C SER A 377 15.76 -6.38 18.70
N THR A 378 14.90 -7.13 19.40
CA THR A 378 13.77 -6.58 20.14
C THR A 378 14.25 -5.65 21.26
N LEU A 379 15.23 -6.08 22.05
CA LEU A 379 15.79 -5.30 23.14
C LEU A 379 16.34 -3.95 22.63
N VAL A 380 17.17 -3.98 21.59
CA VAL A 380 17.78 -2.74 21.08
C VAL A 380 16.77 -1.86 20.34
N SER A 381 15.64 -2.38 19.85
CA SER A 381 14.57 -1.61 19.21
C SER A 381 13.74 -0.80 20.21
N LEU A 382 13.77 -1.13 21.50
CA LEU A 382 13.10 -0.37 22.56
C LEU A 382 13.89 0.91 22.95
N ILE A 383 15.20 0.95 22.73
CA ILE A 383 16.04 2.11 23.04
C ILE A 383 15.65 3.34 22.20
N PRO A 384 15.54 3.25 20.83
CA PRO A 384 15.03 4.34 20.01
C PRO A 384 13.50 4.47 20.05
N ARG A 385 12.83 3.75 20.96
CA ARG A 385 11.38 3.75 21.14
C ARG A 385 10.64 3.44 19.83
N PHE A 386 11.04 2.36 19.14
CA PHE A 386 10.26 1.84 18.01
C PHE A 386 8.98 1.16 18.47
N TYR A 387 9.01 0.63 19.69
CA TYR A 387 7.89 0.05 20.42
C TYR A 387 7.89 0.52 21.87
N ASP A 388 6.73 0.54 22.51
CA ASP A 388 6.61 0.74 23.94
C ASP A 388 6.44 -0.63 24.64
N PRO A 389 7.13 -0.90 25.78
CA PRO A 389 6.94 -2.13 26.54
C PRO A 389 5.55 -2.18 27.18
N GLN A 390 5.03 -3.38 27.42
CA GLN A 390 3.78 -3.58 28.14
C GLN A 390 3.96 -3.41 29.65
N ASP A 391 5.07 -3.92 30.18
CA ASP A 391 5.43 -3.78 31.60
C ASP A 391 6.86 -3.26 31.72
N GLY A 392 7.15 -2.58 32.82
CA GLY A 392 8.44 -1.95 33.07
C GLY A 392 8.64 -0.64 32.30
N GLN A 393 9.86 -0.10 32.38
CA GLN A 393 10.19 1.19 31.76
C GLN A 393 11.60 1.20 31.20
N VAL A 394 11.77 1.96 30.11
CA VAL A 394 13.08 2.24 29.50
C VAL A 394 13.43 3.70 29.75
N TYR A 395 14.62 3.94 30.24
CA TYR A 395 15.14 5.28 30.52
C TYR A 395 16.35 5.58 29.63
N MET A 396 16.46 6.81 29.19
CA MET A 396 17.61 7.37 28.49
C MET A 396 18.04 8.65 29.18
N ASP A 397 19.33 8.76 29.53
CA ASP A 397 19.89 9.88 30.34
C ASP A 397 19.12 10.14 31.66
N GLY A 398 18.51 9.11 32.25
CA GLY A 398 17.72 9.19 33.47
C GLY A 398 16.25 9.59 33.32
N GLU A 399 15.81 9.95 32.12
CA GLU A 399 14.40 10.25 31.80
C GLU A 399 13.75 9.09 31.10
N ASN A 400 12.45 8.88 31.32
CA ASN A 400 11.70 7.83 30.61
C ASN A 400 11.64 8.14 29.10
N VAL A 401 11.88 7.16 28.23
CA VAL A 401 11.84 7.35 26.78
C VAL A 401 10.49 7.85 26.27
N THR A 402 9.42 7.67 27.05
CA THR A 402 8.08 8.18 26.71
C THR A 402 7.96 9.70 26.83
N GLU A 403 8.86 10.34 27.57
CA GLU A 403 8.90 11.80 27.76
C GLU A 403 9.69 12.53 26.66
N TYR A 404 10.34 11.76 25.78
CA TYR A 404 11.09 12.31 24.65
C TYR A 404 10.19 12.58 23.45
N THR A 405 10.54 13.62 22.69
CA THR A 405 9.94 13.82 21.35
C THR A 405 10.61 12.87 20.35
N ARG A 406 9.92 12.51 19.28
CA ARG A 406 10.49 11.66 18.22
C ARG A 406 11.78 12.23 17.64
N LYS A 407 11.85 13.55 17.52
CA LYS A 407 13.03 14.27 17.01
C LYS A 407 14.20 14.14 17.97
N SER A 408 13.99 14.37 19.27
CA SER A 408 15.06 14.32 20.26
C SER A 408 15.65 12.91 20.45
N ILE A 409 14.81 11.86 20.36
CA ILE A 409 15.32 10.47 20.32
C ILE A 409 16.20 10.28 19.08
N GLY A 410 15.69 10.67 17.91
CA GLY A 410 16.43 10.56 16.66
C GLY A 410 17.71 11.39 16.62
N GLU A 411 17.83 12.47 17.40
CA GLU A 411 19.07 13.26 17.53
C GLU A 411 20.13 12.56 18.39
N LYS A 412 19.73 11.78 19.39
CA LYS A 412 20.63 11.11 20.35
C LYS A 412 21.02 9.70 19.93
N VAL A 413 20.10 8.95 19.32
CA VAL A 413 20.26 7.53 19.01
C VAL A 413 20.45 7.30 17.53
N GLY A 414 21.53 6.62 17.16
CA GLY A 414 21.75 6.07 15.81
C GLY A 414 21.62 4.56 15.83
N ILE A 415 20.87 4.01 14.90
CA ILE A 415 20.71 2.57 14.78
C ILE A 415 21.08 2.09 13.37
N VAL A 416 21.90 1.06 13.32
CA VAL A 416 22.19 0.28 12.12
C VAL A 416 21.50 -1.07 12.24
N GLN A 417 20.46 -1.26 11.47
CA GLN A 417 19.66 -2.48 11.49
C GLN A 417 20.39 -3.64 10.79
N GLN A 418 20.04 -4.86 11.13
CA GLN A 418 20.56 -6.08 10.53
C GLN A 418 20.41 -6.08 9.00
N ARG A 419 19.28 -5.62 8.47
CA ARG A 419 19.05 -5.47 7.04
C ARG A 419 19.47 -4.08 6.57
N SER A 420 20.55 -4.02 5.77
CA SER A 420 21.02 -2.77 5.18
C SER A 420 20.07 -2.25 4.11
N VAL A 421 19.48 -1.08 4.31
CA VAL A 421 18.62 -0.40 3.35
C VAL A 421 19.27 0.90 2.89
N LEU A 422 19.49 1.03 1.58
CA LEU A 422 19.94 2.26 0.94
C LEU A 422 18.87 2.73 -0.06
N PHE A 423 18.65 4.04 -0.10
CA PHE A 423 17.69 4.66 -1.00
C PHE A 423 18.32 4.91 -2.38
N GLN A 424 17.49 4.95 -3.40
CA GLN A 424 17.91 5.42 -4.72
C GLN A 424 18.34 6.88 -4.63
N GLY A 425 19.48 7.23 -5.23
CA GLY A 425 20.12 8.54 -5.17
C GLY A 425 21.62 8.42 -5.04
N SER A 426 22.33 9.51 -4.79
CA SER A 426 23.77 9.46 -4.63
C SER A 426 24.18 8.84 -3.28
N ILE A 427 25.45 8.41 -3.16
CA ILE A 427 26.03 8.02 -1.85
C ILE A 427 25.93 9.20 -0.89
N ARG A 428 26.24 10.40 -1.34
CA ARG A 428 26.10 11.66 -0.58
C ARG A 428 24.71 11.81 0.02
N ASP A 429 23.67 11.70 -0.81
CA ASP A 429 22.27 11.83 -0.36
C ASP A 429 21.94 10.78 0.71
N ASN A 430 22.39 9.55 0.53
CA ASN A 430 22.18 8.49 1.51
C ASN A 430 22.88 8.76 2.84
N LEU A 431 24.07 9.34 2.83
CA LEU A 431 24.81 9.65 4.07
C LEU A 431 24.23 10.88 4.78
N LYS A 432 23.75 11.86 4.04
CA LYS A 432 23.07 13.04 4.57
C LYS A 432 21.73 12.73 5.28
N TRP A 433 21.19 11.52 5.14
CA TRP A 433 20.08 11.08 6.00
C TRP A 433 20.48 11.02 7.49
N GLY A 434 21.76 10.83 7.80
CA GLY A 434 22.26 10.93 9.17
C GLY A 434 22.21 12.37 9.72
N ASP A 435 22.74 13.31 8.92
CA ASP A 435 22.68 14.74 9.20
C ASP A 435 22.60 15.52 7.86
N GLU A 436 21.50 16.23 7.64
CA GLU A 436 21.27 17.01 6.41
C GLU A 436 22.31 18.12 6.20
N ASN A 437 22.83 18.67 7.30
CA ASN A 437 23.81 19.75 7.31
C ASN A 437 25.27 19.27 7.28
N ALA A 438 25.51 17.96 7.20
CA ALA A 438 26.84 17.41 7.20
C ALA A 438 27.68 17.93 6.02
N THR A 439 28.92 18.34 6.34
CA THR A 439 29.91 18.72 5.34
C THR A 439 30.50 17.49 4.65
N ASP A 440 31.15 17.70 3.51
CA ASP A 440 31.89 16.61 2.84
C ASP A 440 32.99 16.03 3.75
N GLU A 441 33.61 16.82 4.58
CA GLU A 441 34.60 16.38 5.56
C GLU A 441 34.00 15.44 6.60
N ASP A 442 32.82 15.78 7.14
CA ASP A 442 32.09 14.93 8.09
C ASP A 442 31.70 13.58 7.44
N ILE A 443 31.23 13.66 6.19
CA ILE A 443 30.87 12.48 5.40
C ILE A 443 32.09 11.56 5.18
N TRP A 444 33.21 12.11 4.75
CA TRP A 444 34.43 11.34 4.53
C TRP A 444 34.99 10.74 5.83
N LYS A 445 34.93 11.49 6.93
CA LYS A 445 35.32 10.98 8.26
C LYS A 445 34.45 9.78 8.68
N ALA A 446 33.14 9.87 8.50
CA ALA A 446 32.22 8.76 8.77
C ALA A 446 32.51 7.54 7.87
N ILE A 447 32.82 7.77 6.58
CA ILE A 447 33.22 6.74 5.62
C ILE A 447 34.52 6.03 6.06
N GLU A 448 35.51 6.78 6.54
CA GLU A 448 36.77 6.20 7.05
C GLU A 448 36.53 5.34 8.29
N ILE A 449 35.79 5.82 9.26
CA ILE A 449 35.43 5.07 10.48
C ILE A 449 34.68 3.78 10.11
N ALA A 450 33.72 3.87 9.18
CA ALA A 450 32.94 2.73 8.70
C ALA A 450 33.70 1.77 7.77
N GLN A 451 35.00 1.99 7.57
CA GLN A 451 35.86 1.19 6.65
C GLN A 451 35.30 1.14 5.21
N ALA A 452 34.63 2.21 4.76
CA ALA A 452 33.98 2.29 3.46
C ALA A 452 34.76 3.11 2.41
N LYS A 453 35.96 3.62 2.75
CA LYS A 453 36.75 4.52 1.90
C LYS A 453 37.05 3.92 0.54
N GLU A 454 37.58 2.72 0.50
CA GLU A 454 37.88 2.01 -0.75
C GLU A 454 36.65 1.76 -1.60
N VAL A 455 35.50 1.51 -0.95
CA VAL A 455 34.22 1.31 -1.65
C VAL A 455 33.80 2.57 -2.41
N VAL A 456 33.92 3.73 -1.75
CA VAL A 456 33.50 5.02 -2.33
C VAL A 456 34.50 5.53 -3.34
N GLU A 457 35.81 5.45 -3.05
CA GLU A 457 36.88 5.88 -3.95
C GLU A 457 36.92 5.06 -5.25
N GLY A 458 36.60 3.77 -5.17
CA GLY A 458 36.53 2.87 -6.32
C GLY A 458 35.29 3.07 -7.21
N LYS A 459 34.36 3.97 -6.85
CA LYS A 459 33.18 4.26 -7.68
C LYS A 459 33.38 5.52 -8.54
N PRO A 460 32.92 5.51 -9.81
CA PRO A 460 32.96 6.70 -10.65
C PRO A 460 32.11 7.83 -10.02
N GLY A 461 32.71 8.99 -9.83
CA GLY A 461 32.07 10.12 -9.15
C GLY A 461 32.09 10.07 -7.63
N LYS A 462 32.68 9.04 -7.00
CA LYS A 462 32.85 8.89 -5.54
C LYS A 462 31.53 9.12 -4.78
N LEU A 463 31.40 10.21 -4.01
CA LEU A 463 30.19 10.54 -3.25
C LEU A 463 28.94 10.74 -4.13
N ASP A 464 29.12 11.15 -5.39
CA ASP A 464 28.02 11.42 -6.31
C ASP A 464 27.62 10.18 -7.13
N PHE A 465 28.25 9.01 -6.86
CA PHE A 465 27.86 7.74 -7.47
C PHE A 465 26.41 7.40 -7.15
N GLN A 466 25.63 7.10 -8.22
CA GLN A 466 24.20 6.81 -8.09
C GLN A 466 23.94 5.37 -7.63
N LEU A 467 23.24 5.24 -6.55
CA LEU A 467 22.75 3.98 -6.01
C LEU A 467 21.40 3.62 -6.63
N GLU A 468 21.24 2.37 -7.02
CA GLU A 468 19.95 1.82 -7.40
C GLU A 468 19.07 1.56 -6.16
N GLN A 469 17.79 1.33 -6.40
CA GLN A 469 16.84 0.99 -5.34
C GLN A 469 17.36 -0.18 -4.48
N ASN A 470 17.37 -0.01 -3.16
CA ASN A 470 17.96 -0.94 -2.18
C ASN A 470 19.46 -1.19 -2.40
N GLY A 471 20.17 -0.32 -3.09
CA GLY A 471 21.61 -0.45 -3.36
C GLY A 471 21.96 -1.71 -4.16
N ARG A 472 21.12 -2.16 -5.11
CA ARG A 472 21.32 -3.41 -5.87
C ARG A 472 22.67 -3.49 -6.60
N ASN A 473 23.25 -2.35 -6.93
CA ASN A 473 24.56 -2.21 -7.56
C ASN A 473 25.76 -2.25 -6.58
N LEU A 474 25.51 -2.65 -5.31
CA LEU A 474 26.52 -2.85 -4.28
C LEU A 474 26.47 -4.27 -3.71
N SER A 475 27.62 -4.77 -3.23
CA SER A 475 27.68 -6.02 -2.46
C SER A 475 27.08 -5.84 -1.05
N GLY A 476 26.73 -6.94 -0.37
CA GLY A 476 26.16 -6.90 0.99
C GLY A 476 27.04 -6.15 1.98
N GLY A 477 28.35 -6.45 2.01
CA GLY A 477 29.30 -5.77 2.90
C GLY A 477 29.51 -4.29 2.54
N GLN A 478 29.43 -3.92 1.25
CA GLN A 478 29.49 -2.51 0.83
C GLN A 478 28.25 -1.73 1.33
N LYS A 479 27.06 -2.31 1.19
CA LYS A 479 25.82 -1.71 1.72
C LYS A 479 25.90 -1.51 3.23
N GLN A 480 26.38 -2.53 3.94
CA GLN A 480 26.50 -2.51 5.40
C GLN A 480 27.44 -1.39 5.85
N ARG A 481 28.63 -1.27 5.24
CA ARG A 481 29.58 -0.21 5.56
C ARG A 481 29.00 1.19 5.30
N LEU A 482 28.25 1.39 4.22
CA LEU A 482 27.59 2.68 3.95
C LEU A 482 26.43 2.98 4.92
N THR A 483 25.68 1.96 5.37
CA THR A 483 24.66 2.17 6.42
C THR A 483 25.26 2.50 7.76
N ILE A 484 26.41 1.93 8.10
CA ILE A 484 27.19 2.30 9.29
C ILE A 484 27.71 3.74 9.16
N ALA A 485 28.31 4.08 7.99
CA ALA A 485 28.76 5.45 7.74
C ALA A 485 27.61 6.45 7.91
N ARG A 486 26.41 6.16 7.38
CA ARG A 486 25.22 7.01 7.52
C ARG A 486 24.86 7.28 8.99
N ALA A 487 24.96 6.27 9.85
CA ALA A 487 24.71 6.45 11.27
C ALA A 487 25.80 7.32 11.94
N LEU A 488 27.07 7.18 11.51
CA LEU A 488 28.22 7.87 12.09
C LEU A 488 28.43 9.32 11.61
N VAL A 489 27.74 9.74 10.53
CA VAL A 489 27.78 11.16 10.09
C VAL A 489 27.29 12.10 11.18
N LYS A 490 26.37 11.64 12.01
CA LYS A 490 25.80 12.40 13.11
C LYS A 490 26.61 12.22 14.41
N LYS A 491 26.68 13.28 15.22
CA LYS A 491 27.24 13.19 16.58
C LYS A 491 26.21 12.53 17.50
N LEU A 492 26.36 11.24 17.73
CA LEU A 492 25.45 10.43 18.52
C LEU A 492 25.90 10.32 19.98
N GLU A 493 24.94 10.25 20.89
CA GLU A 493 25.19 9.85 22.30
C GLU A 493 25.11 8.31 22.44
N ILE A 494 24.25 7.66 21.65
CA ILE A 494 24.04 6.20 21.65
C ILE A 494 24.10 5.67 20.22
N LEU A 495 24.95 4.67 19.99
CA LEU A 495 25.04 3.94 18.71
C LEU A 495 24.62 2.49 18.92
N ILE A 496 23.70 2.02 18.08
CA ILE A 496 23.22 0.64 18.09
C ILE A 496 23.62 -0.03 16.77
N LEU A 497 24.36 -1.13 16.87
CA LEU A 497 24.77 -1.97 15.74
C LEU A 497 24.11 -3.35 15.89
N ASP A 498 22.94 -3.52 15.23
CA ASP A 498 22.18 -4.78 15.30
C ASP A 498 22.66 -5.75 14.23
N ASP A 499 23.47 -6.74 14.65
CA ASP A 499 24.11 -7.79 13.81
C ASP A 499 24.74 -7.24 12.53
N SER A 500 25.19 -5.98 12.61
CA SER A 500 25.68 -5.21 11.46
C SER A 500 27.03 -5.67 10.94
N ALA A 501 27.74 -6.52 11.66
CA ALA A 501 29.01 -7.10 11.27
C ALA A 501 28.89 -8.46 10.54
N SER A 502 27.70 -9.04 10.46
CA SER A 502 27.49 -10.38 9.88
C SER A 502 27.86 -10.47 8.40
N ALA A 503 27.75 -9.36 7.65
CA ALA A 503 28.12 -9.26 6.23
C ALA A 503 29.56 -8.77 6.00
N LEU A 504 30.32 -8.51 7.05
CA LEU A 504 31.71 -8.06 6.99
C LEU A 504 32.67 -9.24 7.20
N ASP A 505 33.84 -9.16 6.57
CA ASP A 505 34.95 -10.05 6.89
C ASP A 505 35.55 -9.70 8.26
N PHE A 506 36.28 -10.64 8.88
CA PHE A 506 36.81 -10.49 10.22
C PHE A 506 37.77 -9.31 10.38
N ALA A 507 38.58 -9.01 9.36
CA ALA A 507 39.56 -7.92 9.42
C ALA A 507 38.87 -6.56 9.39
N THR A 508 37.88 -6.39 8.49
CA THR A 508 37.07 -5.16 8.38
C THR A 508 36.24 -4.94 9.65
N ASP A 509 35.64 -5.99 10.22
CA ASP A 509 34.88 -5.91 11.47
C ASP A 509 35.77 -5.49 12.66
N ALA A 510 36.96 -6.08 12.80
CA ALA A 510 37.93 -5.72 13.85
C ALA A 510 38.42 -4.25 13.69
N ALA A 511 38.70 -3.81 12.46
CA ALA A 511 39.12 -2.44 12.17
C ALA A 511 37.98 -1.43 12.47
N LEU A 512 36.74 -1.76 12.10
CA LEU A 512 35.56 -0.95 12.39
C LEU A 512 35.37 -0.76 13.91
N ARG A 513 35.41 -1.84 14.69
CA ARG A 513 35.28 -1.78 16.16
C ARG A 513 36.39 -0.96 16.79
N LYS A 514 37.63 -1.14 16.36
CA LYS A 514 38.77 -0.34 16.83
C LYS A 514 38.56 1.15 16.50
N ALA A 515 38.05 1.47 15.31
CA ALA A 515 37.79 2.85 14.91
C ALA A 515 36.65 3.47 15.74
N ILE A 516 35.56 2.72 16.02
CA ILE A 516 34.44 3.18 16.87
C ILE A 516 34.91 3.41 18.32
N HIS A 517 35.68 2.46 18.88
CA HIS A 517 36.21 2.60 20.26
C HIS A 517 37.21 3.76 20.38
N GLY A 518 37.90 4.12 19.29
CA GLY A 518 38.82 5.25 19.23
C GLY A 518 38.17 6.62 19.03
N LEU A 519 36.82 6.70 18.91
CA LEU A 519 36.14 7.98 18.79
C LEU A 519 36.22 8.76 20.10
N GLU A 520 36.78 9.97 20.03
CA GLU A 520 36.80 10.90 21.16
C GLU A 520 35.36 11.31 21.50
N GLY A 521 34.89 10.89 22.67
CA GLY A 521 33.57 11.24 23.18
C GLY A 521 32.94 10.11 24.00
N LYS A 522 31.92 10.43 24.78
CA LYS A 522 31.22 9.47 25.65
C LYS A 522 30.08 8.78 24.91
N MET A 523 30.31 8.28 23.67
CA MET A 523 29.29 7.56 22.90
C MET A 523 29.11 6.16 23.46
N THR A 524 27.92 5.86 23.95
CA THR A 524 27.56 4.51 24.42
C THR A 524 27.21 3.63 23.21
N THR A 525 27.83 2.44 23.10
CA THR A 525 27.68 1.59 21.93
C THR A 525 27.03 0.26 22.31
N PHE A 526 25.94 -0.11 21.65
CA PHE A 526 25.31 -1.43 21.75
C PHE A 526 25.69 -2.28 20.55
N LEU A 527 26.41 -3.37 20.78
CA LEU A 527 26.85 -4.33 19.77
C LEU A 527 26.04 -5.62 19.88
N VAL A 528 25.08 -5.81 19.01
CA VAL A 528 24.37 -7.09 18.90
C VAL A 528 25.16 -8.00 17.96
N SER A 529 25.55 -9.18 18.44
CA SER A 529 26.28 -10.13 17.63
C SER A 529 25.91 -11.58 18.00
N GLN A 530 25.96 -12.46 17.01
CA GLN A 530 25.93 -13.91 17.22
C GLN A 530 27.36 -14.47 17.42
N ARG A 531 28.40 -13.68 17.13
CA ARG A 531 29.82 -14.06 17.24
C ARG A 531 30.41 -13.53 18.54
N VAL A 532 30.92 -14.41 19.39
CA VAL A 532 31.58 -14.04 20.64
C VAL A 532 32.78 -13.13 20.38
N ALA A 533 33.58 -13.40 19.33
CA ALA A 533 34.70 -12.56 18.96
C ALA A 533 34.33 -11.09 18.74
N GLY A 534 33.06 -10.82 18.36
CA GLY A 534 32.53 -9.48 18.14
C GLY A 534 32.31 -8.66 19.42
N ILE A 535 32.09 -9.33 20.54
CA ILE A 535 31.67 -8.68 21.81
C ILE A 535 32.61 -8.98 22.98
N LYS A 536 33.59 -9.85 22.79
CA LYS A 536 34.50 -10.31 23.85
C LYS A 536 35.19 -9.15 24.60
N GLN A 537 35.43 -8.03 23.92
CA GLN A 537 36.09 -6.84 24.46
C GLN A 537 35.10 -5.77 24.97
N ALA A 538 33.78 -6.05 24.97
CA ALA A 538 32.81 -5.12 25.51
C ALA A 538 32.98 -4.96 27.04
N ASP A 539 32.70 -3.75 27.53
CA ASP A 539 32.77 -3.43 28.98
C ASP A 539 31.75 -4.25 29.76
N LYS A 540 30.61 -4.54 29.13
CA LYS A 540 29.56 -5.39 29.67
C LYS A 540 28.93 -6.21 28.57
N ILE A 541 28.66 -7.48 28.83
CA ILE A 541 27.98 -8.38 27.92
C ILE A 541 26.66 -8.79 28.56
N LEU A 542 25.56 -8.68 27.78
CA LEU A 542 24.23 -9.17 28.13
C LEU A 542 23.98 -10.47 27.37
N VAL A 543 23.73 -11.56 28.10
CA VAL A 543 23.44 -12.87 27.54
C VAL A 543 21.94 -13.10 27.59
N LEU A 544 21.30 -13.20 26.41
CA LEU A 544 19.86 -13.43 26.30
C LEU A 544 19.54 -14.89 25.98
N GLY A 545 18.63 -15.47 26.74
CA GLY A 545 18.09 -16.81 26.52
C GLY A 545 16.57 -16.81 26.65
N ASN A 546 15.84 -17.23 25.60
CA ASN A 546 14.37 -17.33 25.61
C ASN A 546 13.63 -16.06 26.06
N GLY A 547 14.15 -14.90 25.71
CA GLY A 547 13.57 -13.60 26.08
C GLY A 547 13.91 -13.12 27.48
N GLU A 548 14.75 -13.82 28.23
CA GLU A 548 15.19 -13.46 29.58
C GLU A 548 16.71 -13.17 29.61
N LEU A 549 17.16 -12.42 30.60
CA LEU A 549 18.58 -12.13 30.80
C LEU A 549 19.22 -13.31 31.57
N ALA A 550 19.90 -14.20 30.84
CA ALA A 550 20.58 -15.37 31.42
C ALA A 550 21.84 -15.00 32.19
N GLY A 551 22.47 -13.87 31.86
CA GLY A 551 23.65 -13.37 32.56
C GLY A 551 24.08 -11.98 32.08
N GLN A 552 24.80 -11.25 32.91
CA GLN A 552 25.43 -9.98 32.57
C GLN A 552 26.76 -9.82 33.29
N GLY A 553 27.75 -9.27 32.60
CA GLY A 553 29.09 -9.03 33.16
C GLY A 553 30.15 -8.96 32.06
N THR A 554 31.40 -8.97 32.43
CA THR A 554 32.55 -9.07 31.52
C THR A 554 32.68 -10.49 30.93
N HIS A 555 33.45 -10.64 29.88
CA HIS A 555 33.77 -11.95 29.31
C HIS A 555 34.28 -12.94 30.37
N GLU A 556 35.22 -12.51 31.23
CA GLU A 556 35.85 -13.36 32.26
C GLU A 556 34.85 -13.79 33.36
N GLU A 557 33.94 -12.88 33.75
CA GLU A 557 32.88 -13.19 34.72
C GLU A 557 31.86 -14.18 34.16
N LEU A 558 31.44 -13.98 32.92
CA LEU A 558 30.46 -14.84 32.26
C LEU A 558 31.01 -16.23 31.95
N MET A 559 32.31 -16.33 31.64
CA MET A 559 32.99 -17.62 31.48
C MET A 559 33.03 -18.44 32.77
N LYS A 560 32.92 -17.77 33.94
CA LYS A 560 32.89 -18.48 35.24
C LYS A 560 31.47 -18.79 35.72
N ASN A 561 30.51 -17.89 35.44
CA ASN A 561 29.24 -17.87 36.16
C ASN A 561 27.98 -18.08 35.25
N CYS A 562 28.13 -18.14 33.91
CA CYS A 562 27.00 -18.20 33.00
C CYS A 562 27.12 -19.40 32.03
N GLU A 563 26.38 -20.48 32.30
CA GLU A 563 26.38 -21.70 31.48
C GLU A 563 25.98 -21.40 30.01
N VAL A 564 24.97 -20.57 29.79
CA VAL A 564 24.50 -20.21 28.46
C VAL A 564 25.61 -19.50 27.66
N TYR A 565 26.39 -18.63 28.32
CA TYR A 565 27.53 -17.97 27.66
C TYR A 565 28.64 -18.95 27.34
N GLN A 566 28.96 -19.86 28.26
CA GLN A 566 29.95 -20.92 28.04
C GLN A 566 29.56 -21.82 26.87
N GLU A 567 28.29 -22.24 26.78
CA GLU A 567 27.80 -23.03 25.65
C GLU A 567 27.99 -22.31 24.32
N ILE A 568 27.59 -21.02 24.24
CA ILE A 568 27.77 -20.21 23.03
C ILE A 568 29.27 -20.05 22.70
N TYR A 569 30.11 -19.81 23.69
CA TYR A 569 31.55 -19.66 23.53
C TYR A 569 32.18 -20.94 22.98
N TYR A 570 31.99 -22.07 23.66
CA TYR A 570 32.58 -23.33 23.26
C TYR A 570 32.00 -23.93 21.97
N SER A 571 30.81 -23.52 21.58
CA SER A 571 30.27 -23.86 20.25
C SER A 571 31.08 -23.20 19.13
N GLN A 572 31.68 -22.03 19.38
CA GLN A 572 32.50 -21.27 18.44
C GLN A 572 33.98 -21.55 18.57
N PHE A 573 34.45 -21.97 19.75
CA PHE A 573 35.85 -22.29 20.07
C PHE A 573 36.00 -23.70 20.69
N PRO A 574 35.71 -24.76 19.96
CA PRO A 574 35.72 -26.13 20.50
C PRO A 574 37.11 -26.61 20.95
N GLU A 575 38.19 -26.07 20.34
CA GLU A 575 39.57 -26.42 20.74
C GLU A 575 39.92 -25.92 22.15
N GLU A 576 39.40 -24.80 22.57
CA GLU A 576 39.65 -24.26 23.91
C GLU A 576 38.95 -25.11 24.99
N LYS A 577 37.76 -25.65 24.68
CA LYS A 577 37.06 -26.62 25.58
C LYS A 577 37.87 -27.89 25.80
N LEU A 578 38.52 -28.37 24.75
CA LEU A 578 39.39 -29.54 24.82
C LEU A 578 40.65 -29.27 25.64
N ARG A 579 41.25 -28.09 25.51
CA ARG A 579 42.45 -27.68 26.30
C ARG A 579 42.14 -27.54 27.78
N GLU A 580 41.01 -26.95 28.13
CA GLU A 580 40.59 -26.84 29.54
C GLU A 580 40.32 -28.22 30.15
N LYS A 581 39.72 -29.13 29.40
CA LYS A 581 39.47 -30.51 29.86
C LYS A 581 40.79 -31.26 30.10
N ILE A 582 41.76 -31.15 29.20
CA ILE A 582 43.07 -31.74 29.35
C ILE A 582 43.85 -31.15 30.56
N ASN A 583 43.82 -29.82 30.73
CA ASN A 583 44.42 -29.14 31.88
C ASN A 583 43.73 -29.48 33.23
N TYR A 584 42.47 -29.85 33.22
CA TYR A 584 41.76 -30.28 34.42
C TYR A 584 42.11 -31.72 34.79
N ASP A 585 42.21 -32.59 33.79
CA ASP A 585 42.60 -33.99 33.99
C ASP A 585 44.07 -34.09 34.43
N GLU A 586 45.00 -33.26 33.90
CA GLU A 586 46.40 -33.21 34.35
C GLU A 586 46.56 -32.62 35.78
N LYS A 587 45.68 -31.74 36.24
CA LYS A 587 45.69 -31.23 37.64
C LYS A 587 44.95 -32.10 38.63
N GLY A 588 44.12 -33.05 38.17
CA GLY A 588 43.45 -34.03 39.02
C GLY A 588 44.24 -35.29 39.28
N GLU A 589 45.32 -35.55 38.51
CA GLU A 589 46.25 -36.66 38.72
C GLU A 589 47.55 -36.31 39.46
N ALA A 590 47.72 -35.03 39.90
CA ALA A 590 48.83 -34.58 40.77
C ALA A 590 48.31 -34.27 42.19
#